data_d9fcda990b922c84607e570c7624a1a8
#
_entry.id   d9fcda990b922c84607e570c7624a1a8
#
_cell.length_a   1.000
_cell.length_b   1.000
_cell.length_c   1.000
_cell.angle_alpha   90.00
_cell.angle_beta   90.00
_cell.angle_gamma   90.00
#
_symmetry.space_group_name_H-M   'P 1'
#
loop_
_entity.id
_entity.type
_entity.pdbx_description
1 polymer ?
#
loop_
_entity_poly.entity_id
_entity_poly.type
_entity_poly.pdbx_seq_one_letter_code
_entity_poly.pdbx_strand_id
1 'polypeptide(L)'
;MGTLYLMTTIVDRKIAKKYSELYKENKQYITLVTMGAGTAVSEMLNYLGLESNEKAVIFSVQEEETWQQVKKQLQQKLHIDAPGGGIAFTIPLSSIGGRKVLQFLLEGREYQKKEESTLKDTLHELIVVILNQGYVDLVMDAARDAGAYGGTVIHAKGTGME
;
A
#
# COMPACT_ATOMS: atom_id res chain seq x y z
N MET A 1 -6.42 7.92 -19.30
CA MET A 1 -7.37 8.09 -18.17
C MET A 1 -7.37 6.80 -17.39
N GLY A 2 -6.72 6.77 -16.24
CA GLY A 2 -6.36 5.54 -15.57
C GLY A 2 -7.24 5.21 -14.38
N THR A 3 -7.35 3.92 -14.09
CA THR A 3 -7.84 3.39 -12.83
C THR A 3 -6.83 3.72 -11.74
N LEU A 4 -7.28 4.12 -10.56
CA LEU A 4 -6.43 4.25 -9.39
C LEU A 4 -6.26 2.89 -8.71
N TYR A 5 -5.07 2.67 -8.21
CA TYR A 5 -4.71 1.44 -7.50
C TYR A 5 -4.10 1.76 -6.15
N LEU A 6 -4.41 0.93 -5.18
CA LEU A 6 -3.61 0.78 -3.98
C LEU A 6 -2.52 -0.24 -4.28
N MET A 7 -1.28 0.22 -4.45
CA MET A 7 -0.13 -0.66 -4.55
C MET A 7 0.33 -1.06 -3.16
N THR A 8 0.55 -2.36 -2.99
CA THR A 8 1.09 -2.94 -1.77
C THR A 8 2.37 -3.69 -2.11
N THR A 9 3.44 -3.39 -1.38
CA THR A 9 4.74 -4.07 -1.54
C THR A 9 5.17 -4.65 -0.22
N ILE A 10 5.54 -5.92 -0.19
CA ILE A 10 6.01 -6.64 1.00
C ILE A 10 7.42 -7.13 0.71
N VAL A 11 8.38 -6.63 1.48
CA VAL A 11 9.81 -6.92 1.31
C VAL A 11 10.49 -7.15 2.63
N ASP A 12 11.70 -7.71 2.61
CA ASP A 12 12.54 -7.74 3.80
C ASP A 12 12.84 -6.31 4.28
N ARG A 13 12.76 -6.09 5.59
CA ARG A 13 12.99 -4.77 6.20
C ARG A 13 14.32 -4.16 5.78
N LYS A 14 15.37 -4.97 5.63
CA LYS A 14 16.72 -4.50 5.30
C LYS A 14 16.81 -3.86 3.91
N ILE A 15 15.97 -4.29 2.98
CA ILE A 15 15.97 -3.78 1.60
C ILE A 15 14.85 -2.77 1.33
N ALA A 16 13.94 -2.55 2.27
CA ALA A 16 12.78 -1.66 2.10
C ALA A 16 13.16 -0.24 1.63
N LYS A 17 14.29 0.29 2.11
CA LYS A 17 14.80 1.60 1.71
C LYS A 17 15.01 1.72 0.20
N LYS A 18 15.54 0.67 -0.46
CA LYS A 18 15.76 0.65 -1.91
C LYS A 18 14.45 0.77 -2.70
N TYR A 19 13.38 0.14 -2.18
CA TYR A 19 12.04 0.23 -2.77
C TYR A 19 11.45 1.63 -2.61
N SER A 20 11.57 2.22 -1.43
CA SER A 20 11.11 3.59 -1.20
C SER A 20 11.84 4.62 -2.07
N GLU A 21 13.15 4.44 -2.30
CA GLU A 21 13.94 5.28 -3.21
C GLU A 21 13.46 5.13 -4.65
N LEU A 22 13.25 3.91 -5.14
CA LEU A 22 12.69 3.66 -6.46
C LEU A 22 11.32 4.31 -6.65
N TYR A 23 10.46 4.26 -5.62
CA TYR A 23 9.14 4.89 -5.68
C TYR A 23 9.25 6.40 -5.77
N LYS A 24 10.15 7.03 -5.02
CA LYS A 24 10.45 8.47 -5.14
C LYS A 24 10.95 8.84 -6.54
N GLU A 25 11.84 8.04 -7.14
CA GLU A 25 12.29 8.25 -8.53
C GLU A 25 11.12 8.26 -9.53
N ASN A 26 10.07 7.48 -9.25
CA ASN A 26 8.85 7.43 -10.03
C ASN A 26 7.77 8.43 -9.56
N LYS A 27 8.17 9.47 -8.83
CA LYS A 27 7.29 10.54 -8.32
C LYS A 27 6.19 10.02 -7.36
N GLN A 28 6.44 8.92 -6.68
CA GLN A 28 5.59 8.40 -5.61
C GLN A 28 6.18 8.81 -4.26
N TYR A 29 6.04 10.08 -3.91
CA TYR A 29 6.66 10.63 -2.70
C TYR A 29 5.89 10.24 -1.44
N ILE A 30 4.59 9.97 -1.57
CA ILE A 30 3.75 9.61 -0.44
C ILE A 30 3.57 8.11 -0.39
N THR A 31 4.21 7.49 0.57
CA THR A 31 4.05 6.08 0.90
C THR A 31 3.77 5.93 2.39
N LEU A 32 2.99 4.92 2.74
CA LEU A 32 2.76 4.50 4.11
C LEU A 32 3.55 3.22 4.35
N VAL A 33 4.39 3.21 5.37
CA VAL A 33 5.22 2.04 5.69
C VAL A 33 4.86 1.51 7.07
N THR A 34 4.57 0.23 7.14
CA THR A 34 4.38 -0.50 8.39
C THR A 34 5.29 -1.72 8.46
N MET A 35 5.54 -2.19 9.67
CA MET A 35 6.33 -3.39 9.89
C MET A 35 5.41 -4.58 10.07
N GLY A 36 5.86 -5.72 9.57
CA GLY A 36 5.20 -7.01 9.71
C GLY A 36 6.20 -8.12 10.00
N ALA A 37 5.68 -9.28 10.32
CA ALA A 37 6.47 -10.49 10.47
C ALA A 37 6.09 -11.49 9.37
N GLY A 38 7.11 -12.06 8.71
CA GLY A 38 6.91 -13.18 7.80
C GLY A 38 6.61 -14.46 8.58
N THR A 39 5.63 -15.24 8.12
CA THR A 39 5.26 -16.50 8.74
C THR A 39 5.77 -17.73 7.98
N ALA A 40 6.28 -17.52 6.77
CA ALA A 40 6.93 -18.60 6.02
C ALA A 40 8.30 -18.88 6.63
N VAL A 41 8.43 -20.05 7.23
CA VAL A 41 9.65 -20.52 7.89
C VAL A 41 10.26 -21.60 7.02
N SER A 42 11.50 -21.39 6.54
CA SER A 42 12.34 -22.50 6.17
C SER A 42 12.90 -23.09 7.47
N GLU A 43 12.50 -24.29 7.85
CA GLU A 43 12.93 -24.95 9.09
C GLU A 43 14.45 -24.93 9.26
N MET A 44 15.19 -25.08 8.17
CA MET A 44 16.65 -25.10 8.16
C MET A 44 17.25 -23.72 8.45
N LEU A 45 16.72 -22.63 7.87
CA LEU A 45 17.24 -21.27 8.08
C LEU A 45 16.90 -20.75 9.45
N ASN A 46 15.73 -21.12 9.97
CA ASN A 46 15.31 -20.79 11.33
C ASN A 46 16.21 -21.46 12.39
N TYR A 47 16.59 -22.72 12.15
CA TYR A 47 17.50 -23.48 13.02
C TYR A 47 18.90 -22.81 13.08
N LEU A 48 19.33 -22.15 12.00
CA LEU A 48 20.61 -21.46 11.93
C LEU A 48 20.53 -19.99 12.36
N GLY A 49 19.34 -19.47 12.73
CA GLY A 49 19.14 -18.07 13.11
C GLY A 49 19.41 -17.06 11.97
N LEU A 50 19.38 -17.52 10.71
CA LEU A 50 19.75 -16.74 9.53
C LEU A 50 18.57 -16.08 8.83
N GLU A 51 17.34 -16.43 9.19
CA GLU A 51 16.14 -15.80 8.59
C GLU A 51 15.74 -14.51 9.32
N SER A 52 15.69 -13.43 8.57
CA SER A 52 15.04 -12.21 9.02
C SER A 52 13.54 -12.32 8.76
N ASN A 53 12.75 -12.55 9.80
CA ASN A 53 11.29 -12.55 9.70
C ASN A 53 10.69 -11.13 9.61
N GLU A 54 11.51 -10.10 9.76
CA GLU A 54 11.05 -8.73 9.71
C GLU A 54 10.76 -8.29 8.28
N LYS A 55 9.51 -7.94 8.03
CA LYS A 55 9.03 -7.43 6.74
C LYS A 55 8.63 -5.97 6.86
N ALA A 56 8.83 -5.23 5.79
CA ALA A 56 8.21 -3.94 5.59
C ALA A 56 7.07 -4.08 4.59
N VAL A 57 5.93 -3.50 4.91
CA VAL A 57 4.79 -3.38 4.02
C VAL A 57 4.65 -1.92 3.63
N ILE A 58 4.76 -1.65 2.33
CA ILE A 58 4.73 -0.31 1.77
C ILE A 58 3.45 -0.16 0.95
N PHE A 59 2.64 0.84 1.29
CA PHE A 59 1.42 1.19 0.56
C PHE A 59 1.62 2.50 -0.19
N SER A 60 1.12 2.59 -1.41
CA SER A 60 1.02 3.84 -2.16
C SER A 60 -0.22 3.84 -3.05
N VAL A 61 -0.76 5.03 -3.34
CA VAL A 61 -1.85 5.20 -4.30
C VAL A 61 -1.27 5.71 -5.60
N GLN A 62 -1.63 5.08 -6.71
CA GLN A 62 -1.06 5.41 -8.00
C GLN A 62 -2.00 5.13 -9.16
N GLU A 63 -1.71 5.75 -10.29
CA GLU A 63 -2.36 5.50 -11.56
C GLU A 63 -1.76 4.28 -12.27
N GLU A 64 -2.53 3.69 -13.16
CA GLU A 64 -2.10 2.50 -13.92
C GLU A 64 -0.80 2.71 -14.71
N GLU A 65 -0.64 3.85 -15.35
CA GLU A 65 0.57 4.16 -16.12
C GLU A 65 1.83 4.15 -15.24
N THR A 66 1.73 4.74 -14.05
CA THR A 66 2.82 4.73 -13.07
C THR A 66 3.11 3.30 -12.60
N TRP A 67 2.08 2.50 -12.36
CA TRP A 67 2.26 1.08 -12.02
C TRP A 67 3.01 0.31 -13.09
N GLN A 68 2.68 0.49 -14.35
CA GLN A 68 3.37 -0.20 -15.45
C GLN A 68 4.88 0.15 -15.52
N GLN A 69 5.22 1.42 -15.23
CA GLN A 69 6.62 1.85 -15.15
C GLN A 69 7.33 1.25 -13.95
N VAL A 70 6.72 1.35 -12.77
CA VAL A 70 7.25 0.82 -11.51
C VAL A 70 7.45 -0.69 -11.59
N LYS A 71 6.48 -1.43 -12.12
CA LYS A 71 6.56 -2.88 -12.31
C LYS A 71 7.80 -3.31 -13.10
N LYS A 72 8.09 -2.63 -14.21
CA LYS A 72 9.30 -2.90 -15.00
C LYS A 72 10.58 -2.64 -14.20
N GLN A 73 10.61 -1.53 -13.46
CA GLN A 73 11.78 -1.17 -12.66
C GLN A 73 11.98 -2.09 -11.45
N LEU A 74 10.90 -2.56 -10.82
CA LEU A 74 10.96 -3.56 -9.76
C LEU A 74 11.65 -4.85 -10.23
N GLN A 75 11.36 -5.29 -11.46
CA GLN A 75 12.00 -6.45 -12.05
C GLN A 75 13.45 -6.16 -12.48
N GLN A 76 13.69 -5.06 -13.18
CA GLN A 76 14.98 -4.77 -13.81
C GLN A 76 16.03 -4.25 -12.82
N LYS A 77 15.64 -3.37 -11.88
CA LYS A 77 16.56 -2.73 -10.94
C LYS A 77 16.65 -3.46 -9.60
N LEU A 78 15.53 -3.97 -9.10
CA LEU A 78 15.46 -4.56 -7.76
C LEU A 78 15.30 -6.07 -7.76
N HIS A 79 15.15 -6.69 -8.93
CA HIS A 79 15.01 -8.15 -9.09
C HIS A 79 13.97 -8.74 -8.13
N ILE A 80 12.78 -8.10 -8.05
CA ILE A 80 11.73 -8.49 -7.11
C ILE A 80 11.28 -9.94 -7.28
N ASP A 81 11.41 -10.49 -8.47
CA ASP A 81 11.10 -11.87 -8.86
C ASP A 81 12.16 -12.88 -8.42
N ALA A 82 13.33 -12.42 -7.95
CA ALA A 82 14.35 -13.32 -7.39
C ALA A 82 13.93 -13.81 -5.99
N PRO A 83 14.42 -14.99 -5.56
CA PRO A 83 14.20 -15.49 -4.21
C PRO A 83 14.61 -14.45 -3.15
N GLY A 84 13.68 -14.10 -2.26
CA GLY A 84 13.91 -13.07 -1.24
C GLY A 84 13.71 -11.61 -1.70
N GLY A 85 13.40 -11.38 -2.98
CA GLY A 85 13.17 -10.03 -3.53
C GLY A 85 11.91 -9.35 -2.99
N GLY A 86 10.87 -10.13 -2.70
CA GLY A 86 9.61 -9.63 -2.17
C GLY A 86 8.42 -9.87 -3.09
N ILE A 87 7.33 -9.18 -2.81
CA ILE A 87 6.13 -9.20 -3.65
C ILE A 87 5.54 -7.79 -3.74
N ALA A 88 5.07 -7.42 -4.92
CA ALA A 88 4.29 -6.22 -5.14
C ALA A 88 3.04 -6.55 -5.96
N PHE A 89 1.90 -6.02 -5.52
CA PHE A 89 0.63 -6.20 -6.19
C PHE A 89 -0.21 -4.93 -6.08
N THR A 90 -1.24 -4.84 -6.91
CA THR A 90 -2.15 -3.71 -6.94
C THR A 90 -3.58 -4.15 -6.70
N ILE A 91 -4.33 -3.31 -5.99
CA ILE A 91 -5.77 -3.47 -5.78
C ILE A 91 -6.44 -2.27 -6.46
N PRO A 92 -7.34 -2.47 -7.45
CA PRO A 92 -8.06 -1.36 -8.06
C PRO A 92 -8.97 -0.71 -7.03
N LEU A 93 -8.98 0.62 -6.98
CA LEU A 93 -9.85 1.38 -6.11
C LEU A 93 -11.17 1.66 -6.84
N SER A 94 -12.27 1.15 -6.30
CA SER A 94 -13.62 1.42 -6.81
C SER A 94 -14.08 2.83 -6.43
N SER A 95 -13.74 3.29 -5.26
CA SER A 95 -14.10 4.63 -4.78
C SER A 95 -13.00 5.20 -3.88
N ILE A 96 -12.90 6.51 -3.82
CA ILE A 96 -12.00 7.21 -2.90
C ILE A 96 -12.71 8.44 -2.34
N GLY A 97 -12.75 8.55 -1.03
CA GLY A 97 -13.29 9.70 -0.30
C GLY A 97 -12.22 10.77 -0.08
N GLY A 98 -12.65 12.04 0.05
CA GLY A 98 -11.75 13.14 0.40
C GLY A 98 -10.94 13.69 -0.78
N ARG A 99 -11.55 14.55 -1.60
CA ARG A 99 -10.93 15.14 -2.79
C ARG A 99 -9.58 15.83 -2.51
N LYS A 100 -9.45 16.53 -1.40
CA LYS A 100 -8.18 17.18 -1.00
C LYS A 100 -7.11 16.16 -0.64
N VAL A 101 -7.49 15.06 0.03
CA VAL A 101 -6.57 13.98 0.37
C VAL A 101 -6.13 13.24 -0.89
N LEU A 102 -7.02 13.02 -1.85
CA LEU A 102 -6.66 12.45 -3.13
C LEU A 102 -5.65 13.32 -3.88
N GLN A 103 -5.88 14.63 -3.96
CA GLN A 103 -4.94 15.57 -4.58
C GLN A 103 -3.57 15.55 -3.89
N PHE A 104 -3.55 15.42 -2.56
CA PHE A 104 -2.33 15.26 -1.79
C PHE A 104 -1.62 13.94 -2.15
N LEU A 105 -2.34 12.81 -2.15
CA LEU A 105 -1.78 11.49 -2.48
C LEU A 105 -1.25 11.42 -3.91
N LEU A 106 -1.84 12.15 -4.84
CA LEU A 106 -1.41 12.25 -6.24
C LEU A 106 -0.48 13.46 -6.48
N GLU A 107 -0.08 14.17 -5.43
CA GLU A 107 0.83 15.31 -5.49
C GLU A 107 0.37 16.44 -6.41
N GLY A 108 -0.91 16.75 -6.34
CA GLY A 108 -1.49 17.84 -7.12
C GLY A 108 -1.67 17.51 -8.60
N ARG A 109 -1.39 16.27 -9.03
CA ARG A 109 -1.76 15.84 -10.37
C ARG A 109 -3.28 15.87 -10.51
N GLU A 110 -3.77 16.48 -11.58
CA GLU A 110 -5.21 16.49 -11.86
C GLU A 110 -5.67 15.07 -12.21
N TYR A 111 -6.39 14.48 -11.29
CA TYR A 111 -7.11 13.22 -11.54
C TYR A 111 -8.52 13.54 -12.03
N GLN A 112 -8.80 13.20 -13.27
CA GLN A 112 -10.17 13.22 -13.76
C GLN A 112 -10.84 11.88 -13.42
N LYS A 113 -11.77 11.93 -12.46
CA LYS A 113 -12.58 10.79 -12.05
C LYS A 113 -13.30 10.22 -13.28
N LYS A 114 -13.00 8.97 -13.64
CA LYS A 114 -13.96 8.15 -14.43
C LYS A 114 -15.13 7.79 -13.54
N GLU A 115 -16.25 7.48 -14.14
CA GLU A 115 -17.40 6.89 -13.46
C GLU A 115 -16.90 5.75 -12.56
N GLU A 116 -17.42 5.71 -11.33
CA GLU A 116 -17.13 4.65 -10.40
C GLU A 116 -17.30 3.32 -11.10
N SER A 117 -16.27 2.47 -11.11
CA SER A 117 -16.40 1.14 -11.65
C SER A 117 -17.36 0.40 -10.74
N THR A 118 -18.61 0.32 -11.15
CA THR A 118 -19.58 -0.60 -10.54
C THR A 118 -19.12 -2.02 -10.89
N LEU A 119 -18.28 -2.60 -10.05
CA LEU A 119 -18.14 -4.05 -9.99
C LEU A 119 -19.51 -4.56 -9.55
N LYS A 120 -20.28 -5.07 -10.50
CA LYS A 120 -21.72 -5.34 -10.35
C LYS A 120 -22.05 -6.48 -9.38
N ASP A 121 -21.07 -7.22 -8.88
CA ASP A 121 -21.27 -8.44 -8.08
C ASP A 121 -20.34 -8.56 -6.86
N THR A 122 -20.07 -7.49 -6.14
CA THR A 122 -19.33 -7.59 -4.88
C THR A 122 -20.28 -7.74 -3.70
N LEU A 123 -20.29 -8.92 -3.09
CA LEU A 123 -20.99 -9.16 -1.83
C LEU A 123 -20.33 -8.47 -0.64
N HIS A 124 -19.05 -8.11 -0.78
CA HIS A 124 -18.23 -7.48 0.26
C HIS A 124 -17.30 -6.43 -0.33
N GLU A 125 -17.06 -5.40 0.45
CA GLU A 125 -16.11 -4.33 0.12
C GLU A 125 -15.06 -4.17 1.22
N LEU A 126 -13.82 -3.83 0.84
CA LEU A 126 -12.77 -3.46 1.76
C LEU A 126 -12.71 -1.93 1.86
N ILE A 127 -13.00 -1.40 3.04
CA ILE A 127 -12.85 0.02 3.33
C ILE A 127 -11.51 0.23 4.02
N VAL A 128 -10.66 1.07 3.43
CA VAL A 128 -9.38 1.49 4.01
C VAL A 128 -9.48 2.97 4.39
N VAL A 129 -9.27 3.27 5.67
CA VAL A 129 -9.29 4.65 6.18
C VAL A 129 -7.89 5.03 6.65
N ILE A 130 -7.34 6.10 6.09
CA ILE A 130 -6.04 6.65 6.49
C ILE A 130 -6.31 7.90 7.33
N LEU A 131 -5.83 7.89 8.58
CA LEU A 131 -6.08 8.97 9.54
C LEU A 131 -4.88 9.19 10.47
N ASN A 132 -4.86 10.36 11.09
CA ASN A 132 -3.88 10.66 12.11
C ASN A 132 -4.12 9.84 13.38
N GLN A 133 -3.06 9.61 14.16
CA GLN A 133 -3.15 8.93 15.44
C GLN A 133 -4.15 9.65 16.37
N GLY A 134 -4.95 8.88 17.11
CA GLY A 134 -5.96 9.38 18.05
C GLY A 134 -7.38 9.50 17.49
N TYR A 135 -7.59 9.28 16.18
CA TYR A 135 -8.93 9.36 15.56
C TYR A 135 -9.59 8.00 15.32
N VAL A 136 -8.99 6.92 15.81
CA VAL A 136 -9.48 5.55 15.56
C VAL A 136 -10.88 5.36 16.15
N ASP A 137 -11.11 5.78 17.39
CA ASP A 137 -12.40 5.59 18.06
C ASP A 137 -13.53 6.34 17.34
N LEU A 138 -13.27 7.59 16.90
CA LEU A 138 -14.24 8.37 16.14
C LEU A 138 -14.67 7.66 14.84
N VAL A 139 -13.70 7.11 14.13
CA VAL A 139 -13.99 6.37 12.89
C VAL A 139 -14.70 5.06 13.17
N MET A 140 -14.32 4.35 14.23
CA MET A 140 -14.96 3.09 14.61
C MET A 140 -16.40 3.29 15.10
N ASP A 141 -16.68 4.40 15.78
CA ASP A 141 -18.04 4.72 16.20
C ASP A 141 -18.93 4.99 14.97
N ALA A 142 -18.47 5.83 14.05
CA ALA A 142 -19.19 6.08 12.79
C ALA A 142 -19.38 4.79 11.95
N ALA A 143 -18.39 3.91 11.94
CA ALA A 143 -18.48 2.63 11.23
C ALA A 143 -19.52 1.70 11.88
N ARG A 144 -19.59 1.64 13.22
CA ARG A 144 -20.61 0.86 13.95
C ARG A 144 -22.01 1.40 13.70
N ASP A 145 -22.17 2.72 13.69
CA ASP A 145 -23.46 3.38 13.37
C ASP A 145 -23.93 3.05 11.95
N ALA A 146 -22.97 2.83 11.03
CA ALA A 146 -23.26 2.39 9.66
C ALA A 146 -23.38 0.86 9.52
N GLY A 147 -23.31 0.08 10.61
CA GLY A 147 -23.51 -1.38 10.63
C GLY A 147 -22.22 -2.21 10.47
N ALA A 148 -21.04 -1.62 10.57
CA ALA A 148 -19.78 -2.36 10.58
C ALA A 148 -19.45 -2.87 11.98
N TYR A 149 -19.15 -4.17 12.12
CA TYR A 149 -18.95 -4.80 13.43
C TYR A 149 -17.52 -4.77 13.95
N GLY A 150 -16.55 -4.38 13.13
CA GLY A 150 -15.15 -4.31 13.55
C GLY A 150 -14.21 -3.84 12.45
N GLY A 151 -12.95 -3.65 12.83
CA GLY A 151 -11.89 -3.22 11.92
C GLY A 151 -10.53 -3.67 12.43
N THR A 152 -9.51 -3.58 11.56
CA THR A 152 -8.11 -3.82 11.90
C THR A 152 -7.36 -2.50 11.83
N VAL A 153 -6.68 -2.14 12.91
CA VAL A 153 -5.84 -0.95 12.98
C VAL A 153 -4.40 -1.31 12.63
N ILE A 154 -3.83 -0.59 11.67
CA ILE A 154 -2.43 -0.74 11.26
C ILE A 154 -1.71 0.56 11.57
N HIS A 155 -0.65 0.49 12.38
CA HIS A 155 0.20 1.64 12.63
C HIS A 155 1.25 1.77 11.52
N ALA A 156 1.20 2.87 10.78
CA ALA A 156 2.11 3.14 9.68
C ALA A 156 2.77 4.52 9.83
N LYS A 157 3.96 4.67 9.26
CA LYS A 157 4.60 5.98 9.07
C LYS A 157 4.36 6.43 7.65
N GLY A 158 3.84 7.65 7.50
CA GLY A 158 3.80 8.32 6.21
C GLY A 158 5.19 8.84 5.85
N THR A 159 5.58 8.67 4.61
CA THR A 159 6.75 9.35 4.02
C THR A 159 6.22 10.44 3.11
N GLY A 160 5.74 11.53 3.69
CA GLY A 160 5.37 12.73 2.95
C GLY A 160 6.55 13.70 2.86
N MET A 161 6.45 14.69 1.99
CA MET A 161 7.33 15.85 2.08
C MET A 161 6.99 16.61 3.37
N GLU A 162 8.01 16.89 4.18
CA GLU A 162 7.93 17.91 5.22
C GLU A 162 7.78 19.30 4.59
#